data_f6aca8d763a7c2f5b12edaf0f9a9a942
#
_entry.id   f6aca8d763a7c2f5b12edaf0f9a9a942
#
_cell.length_a   1.000
_cell.length_b   1.000
_cell.length_c   1.000
_cell.angle_alpha   90.00
_cell.angle_beta   90.00
_cell.angle_gamma   90.00
#
_symmetry.space_group_name_H-M   'P 1'
#
loop_
_entity.id
_entity.type
_entity.pdbx_description
1 polymer ?
#
loop_
_entity_poly.entity_id
_entity_poly.type
_entity_poly.pdbx_seq_one_letter_code
_entity_poly.pdbx_strand_id
1 'polypeptide(L)'
;MIQNQCPCNPHVAQAFERALDHWGAAVGESFHVVSPAALTLRGYAEAMAAWSGRPAHLRFLPWDTWRQTVTEAEAKATWDHIAHSPNCSIAKAQRLLGYAPRYTSLQAVQEAVTWLRQDGQVEAG
;
A
#
# COMPACT_ATOMS: atom_id res chain seq x y z
N MET A 1 25.68 -13.98 4.98
CA MET A 1 24.55 -14.75 4.38
C MET A 1 23.37 -13.79 4.27
N ILE A 2 23.25 -13.14 3.12
CA ILE A 2 22.16 -12.17 2.87
C ILE A 2 20.94 -13.02 2.50
N GLN A 3 19.99 -13.13 3.40
CA GLN A 3 18.69 -13.67 3.06
C GLN A 3 18.04 -12.67 2.09
N ASN A 4 18.03 -13.04 0.81
CA ASN A 4 17.15 -12.43 -0.19
C ASN A 4 15.70 -12.71 0.21
N GLN A 5 15.18 -11.94 1.15
CA GLN A 5 13.75 -11.90 1.39
C GLN A 5 13.14 -11.15 0.22
N CYS A 6 12.58 -11.90 -0.72
CA CYS A 6 11.59 -11.38 -1.65
C CYS A 6 10.64 -10.47 -0.87
N PRO A 7 10.27 -9.26 -1.36
CA PRO A 7 9.27 -8.43 -0.74
C PRO A 7 7.88 -9.06 -0.91
N CYS A 8 7.75 -10.29 -0.44
CA CYS A 8 6.46 -10.97 -0.35
C CYS A 8 5.65 -10.16 0.65
N ASN A 9 4.52 -9.65 0.21
CA ASN A 9 3.62 -8.88 1.05
C ASN A 9 3.31 -9.68 2.34
N PRO A 10 3.91 -9.33 3.49
CA PRO A 10 3.82 -10.13 4.72
C PRO A 10 2.38 -10.24 5.25
N HIS A 11 1.50 -9.33 4.82
CA HIS A 11 0.07 -9.36 5.16
C HIS A 11 -0.64 -10.52 4.49
N VAL A 12 -0.32 -10.78 3.21
CA VAL A 12 -0.93 -11.89 2.46
C VAL A 12 -0.46 -13.22 3.04
N ALA A 13 0.84 -13.37 3.30
CA ALA A 13 1.39 -14.57 3.92
C ALA A 13 0.73 -14.86 5.29
N GLN A 14 0.61 -13.84 6.15
CA GLN A 14 -0.07 -13.97 7.44
C GLN A 14 -1.54 -14.37 7.26
N ALA A 15 -2.25 -13.80 6.30
CA ALA A 15 -3.65 -14.13 6.09
C ALA A 15 -3.84 -15.59 5.70
N PHE A 16 -2.97 -16.14 4.85
CA PHE A 16 -2.98 -17.55 4.49
C PHE A 16 -2.66 -18.45 5.69
N GLU A 17 -1.62 -18.13 6.46
CA GLU A 17 -1.28 -18.84 7.69
C GLU A 17 -2.49 -18.89 8.63
N ARG A 18 -3.10 -17.74 8.90
CA ARG A 18 -4.28 -17.63 9.76
C ARG A 18 -5.49 -18.37 9.22
N ALA A 19 -5.70 -18.39 7.91
CA ALA A 19 -6.79 -19.15 7.30
C ALA A 19 -6.58 -20.67 7.46
N LEU A 20 -5.34 -21.16 7.40
CA LEU A 20 -5.03 -22.55 7.66
C LEU A 20 -5.24 -22.91 9.14
N ASP A 21 -4.78 -22.05 10.07
CA ASP A 21 -4.95 -22.24 11.53
C ASP A 21 -6.45 -22.25 11.93
N HIS A 22 -7.27 -21.49 11.21
CA HIS A 22 -8.71 -21.33 11.48
C HIS A 22 -9.56 -21.87 10.33
N TRP A 23 -9.18 -23.04 9.78
CA TRP A 23 -9.78 -23.63 8.59
C TRP A 23 -11.30 -23.67 8.61
N GLY A 24 -11.89 -24.13 9.73
CA GLY A 24 -13.34 -24.20 9.87
C GLY A 24 -14.08 -22.86 9.79
N ALA A 25 -13.40 -21.76 10.14
CA ALA A 25 -13.93 -20.41 10.03
C ALA A 25 -13.60 -19.74 8.69
N ALA A 26 -12.64 -20.29 7.95
CA ALA A 26 -12.18 -19.75 6.69
C ALA A 26 -12.92 -20.32 5.47
N VAL A 27 -13.32 -21.60 5.53
CA VAL A 27 -13.94 -22.30 4.40
C VAL A 27 -15.26 -21.65 3.99
N GLY A 28 -15.38 -21.34 2.71
CA GLY A 28 -16.56 -20.70 2.13
C GLY A 28 -16.65 -19.19 2.36
N GLU A 29 -15.67 -18.59 3.04
CA GLU A 29 -15.66 -17.17 3.38
C GLU A 29 -14.69 -16.37 2.51
N SER A 30 -15.00 -15.09 2.31
CA SER A 30 -14.13 -14.11 1.63
C SER A 30 -13.63 -13.07 2.62
N PHE A 31 -12.36 -12.71 2.51
CA PHE A 31 -11.70 -11.76 3.42
C PHE A 31 -10.99 -10.65 2.64
N HIS A 32 -11.08 -9.42 3.16
CA HIS A 32 -10.20 -8.36 2.75
C HIS A 32 -8.86 -8.46 3.51
N VAL A 33 -7.76 -8.51 2.75
CA VAL A 33 -6.39 -8.59 3.27
C VAL A 33 -5.67 -7.30 2.87
N VAL A 34 -5.84 -6.28 3.69
CA VAL A 34 -5.30 -4.93 3.47
C VAL A 34 -4.73 -4.38 4.76
N SER A 35 -4.08 -3.23 4.69
CA SER A 35 -3.66 -2.45 5.86
C SER A 35 -4.86 -1.97 6.67
N PRO A 36 -4.68 -1.69 7.98
CA PRO A 36 -5.79 -1.30 8.86
C PRO A 36 -6.42 0.06 8.50
N ALA A 37 -5.67 0.91 7.77
CA ALA A 37 -6.13 2.23 7.37
C ALA A 37 -5.77 2.53 5.91
N ALA A 38 -6.65 3.25 5.21
CA ALA A 38 -6.37 3.76 3.89
C ALA A 38 -5.34 4.91 3.96
N LEU A 39 -4.48 4.98 2.95
CA LEU A 39 -3.50 6.04 2.80
C LEU A 39 -3.99 7.02 1.74
N THR A 40 -4.05 8.31 2.08
CA THR A 40 -4.35 9.35 1.10
C THR A 40 -3.13 9.66 0.23
N LEU A 41 -3.33 10.11 -1.00
CA LEU A 41 -2.23 10.57 -1.88
C LEU A 41 -1.40 11.68 -1.22
N ARG A 42 -2.06 12.58 -0.50
CA ARG A 42 -1.39 13.62 0.29
C ARG A 42 -0.47 13.03 1.35
N GLY A 43 -0.98 12.14 2.19
CA GLY A 43 -0.19 11.50 3.24
C GLY A 43 0.97 10.69 2.69
N TYR A 44 0.78 10.05 1.53
CA TYR A 44 1.84 9.35 0.81
C TYR A 44 2.95 10.32 0.36
N ALA A 45 2.59 11.43 -0.29
CA ALA A 45 3.56 12.42 -0.79
C ALA A 45 4.32 13.11 0.36
N GLU A 46 3.63 13.46 1.45
CA GLU A 46 4.25 14.03 2.65
C GLU A 46 5.27 13.06 3.29
N ALA A 47 4.91 11.77 3.39
CA ALA A 47 5.82 10.75 3.91
C ALA A 47 7.05 10.54 3.01
N MET A 48 6.86 10.46 1.70
CA MET A 48 7.96 10.31 0.74
C MET A 48 8.94 11.50 0.81
N ALA A 49 8.43 12.73 0.93
CA ALA A 49 9.25 13.92 1.12
C ALA A 49 10.05 13.87 2.43
N ALA A 50 9.40 13.48 3.53
CA ALA A 50 10.04 13.34 4.83
C ALA A 50 11.15 12.28 4.82
N TRP A 51 10.97 11.14 4.14
CA TRP A 51 12.00 10.11 4.00
C TRP A 51 13.23 10.59 3.22
N SER A 52 13.05 11.56 2.32
CA SER A 52 14.13 12.20 1.57
C SER A 52 14.73 13.43 2.28
N GLY A 53 14.29 13.72 3.50
CA GLY A 53 14.73 14.91 4.26
C GLY A 53 14.32 16.24 3.63
N ARG A 54 13.27 16.25 2.81
CA ARG A 54 12.78 17.43 2.08
C ARG A 54 11.37 17.80 2.49
N PRO A 55 11.00 19.10 2.49
CA PRO A 55 9.62 19.50 2.67
C PRO A 55 8.76 19.08 1.47
N ALA A 56 7.53 18.67 1.74
CA ALA A 56 6.56 18.36 0.68
C ALA A 56 6.02 19.65 0.07
N HIS A 57 6.38 19.96 -1.17
CA HIS A 57 5.83 21.07 -1.94
C HIS A 57 4.59 20.60 -2.72
N LEU A 58 3.45 20.51 -2.06
CA LEU A 58 2.21 20.05 -2.64
C LEU A 58 1.40 21.21 -3.22
N ARG A 59 0.90 21.03 -4.43
CA ARG A 59 -0.03 21.93 -5.08
C ARG A 59 -1.35 21.19 -5.34
N PHE A 60 -2.43 21.75 -4.86
CA PHE A 60 -3.76 21.20 -5.03
C PHE A 60 -4.45 21.91 -6.21
N LEU A 61 -4.88 21.14 -7.19
CA LEU A 61 -5.57 21.63 -8.38
C LEU A 61 -6.93 20.92 -8.50
N PRO A 62 -7.97 21.63 -8.99
CA PRO A 62 -9.19 20.97 -9.44
C PRO A 62 -8.86 19.92 -10.51
N TRP A 63 -9.63 18.83 -10.55
CA TRP A 63 -9.41 17.73 -11.48
C TRP A 63 -9.29 18.21 -12.94
N ASP A 64 -10.22 19.04 -13.40
CA ASP A 64 -10.23 19.54 -14.77
C ASP A 64 -9.01 20.39 -15.13
N THR A 65 -8.42 21.07 -14.16
CA THR A 65 -7.17 21.81 -14.34
C THR A 65 -5.97 20.87 -14.35
N TRP A 66 -5.92 19.92 -13.40
CA TRP A 66 -4.81 19.00 -13.29
C TRP A 66 -4.70 18.07 -14.51
N ARG A 67 -5.80 17.49 -14.99
CA ARG A 67 -5.80 16.57 -16.13
C ARG A 67 -5.24 17.18 -17.42
N GLN A 68 -5.25 18.53 -17.54
CA GLN A 68 -4.67 19.24 -18.69
C GLN A 68 -3.14 19.34 -18.61
N THR A 69 -2.53 19.03 -17.47
CA THR A 69 -1.08 19.11 -17.26
C THR A 69 -0.36 17.78 -17.48
N VAL A 70 -1.09 16.73 -17.77
CA VAL A 70 -0.58 15.36 -17.97
C VAL A 70 -1.15 14.79 -19.27
N THR A 71 -0.65 13.64 -19.70
CA THR A 71 -1.21 12.92 -20.87
C THR A 71 -2.59 12.34 -20.55
N GLU A 72 -3.39 12.08 -21.58
CA GLU A 72 -4.71 11.45 -21.42
C GLU A 72 -4.61 10.07 -20.75
N ALA A 73 -3.57 9.29 -21.07
CA ALA A 73 -3.32 7.98 -20.47
C ALA A 73 -3.04 8.09 -18.97
N GLU A 74 -2.21 9.04 -18.54
CA GLU A 74 -1.91 9.31 -17.13
C GLU A 74 -3.14 9.84 -16.39
N ALA A 75 -3.89 10.74 -16.99
CA ALA A 75 -5.14 11.24 -16.42
C ALA A 75 -6.14 10.11 -16.20
N LYS A 76 -6.32 9.24 -17.19
CA LYS A 76 -7.22 8.09 -17.09
C LYS A 76 -6.76 7.12 -15.98
N ALA A 77 -5.48 6.73 -15.95
CA ALA A 77 -4.95 5.85 -14.93
C ALA A 77 -5.10 6.41 -13.51
N THR A 78 -4.86 7.72 -13.36
CA THR A 78 -5.04 8.41 -12.08
C THR A 78 -6.51 8.43 -11.66
N TRP A 79 -7.41 8.75 -12.59
CA TRP A 79 -8.85 8.74 -12.31
C TRP A 79 -9.33 7.35 -11.88
N ASP A 80 -8.98 6.32 -12.63
CA ASP A 80 -9.36 4.94 -12.32
C ASP A 80 -8.87 4.53 -10.92
N HIS A 81 -7.66 4.97 -10.54
CA HIS A 81 -7.10 4.71 -9.22
C HIS A 81 -7.85 5.44 -8.09
N ILE A 82 -8.08 6.75 -8.21
CA ILE A 82 -8.73 7.55 -7.16
C ILE A 82 -10.24 7.25 -7.04
N ALA A 83 -10.94 7.08 -8.18
CA ALA A 83 -12.38 6.85 -8.19
C ALA A 83 -12.75 5.45 -7.66
N HIS A 84 -11.87 4.47 -7.76
CA HIS A 84 -12.11 3.08 -7.40
C HIS A 84 -11.22 2.57 -6.25
N SER A 85 -10.58 3.47 -5.50
CA SER A 85 -9.77 3.10 -4.33
C SER A 85 -10.65 2.78 -3.12
N PRO A 86 -10.94 1.51 -2.83
CA PRO A 86 -11.79 1.16 -1.70
C PRO A 86 -11.05 1.31 -0.37
N ASN A 87 -11.74 1.78 0.64
CA ASN A 87 -11.31 1.65 2.03
C ASN A 87 -11.99 0.42 2.62
N CYS A 88 -11.36 -0.74 2.48
CA CYS A 88 -11.94 -2.01 2.91
C CYS A 88 -11.73 -2.26 4.39
N SER A 89 -12.79 -2.73 5.07
CA SER A 89 -12.69 -3.15 6.47
C SER A 89 -12.04 -4.53 6.59
N ILE A 90 -11.11 -4.68 7.52
CA ILE A 90 -10.49 -5.97 7.89
C ILE A 90 -11.17 -6.62 9.11
N ALA A 91 -12.23 -6.01 9.65
CA ALA A 91 -12.88 -6.47 10.87
C ALA A 91 -13.33 -7.94 10.83
N LYS A 92 -13.77 -8.42 9.66
CA LYS A 92 -14.14 -9.83 9.49
C LYS A 92 -12.94 -10.76 9.61
N ALA A 93 -11.82 -10.41 8.96
CA ALA A 93 -10.58 -11.18 9.02
C ALA A 93 -9.99 -11.18 10.45
N GLN A 94 -10.06 -10.05 11.13
CA GLN A 94 -9.65 -9.94 12.54
C GLN A 94 -10.48 -10.85 13.44
N ARG A 95 -11.80 -10.82 13.30
CA ARG A 95 -12.71 -11.58 14.15
C ARG A 95 -12.62 -13.09 13.92
N LEU A 96 -12.57 -13.53 12.66
CA LEU A 96 -12.66 -14.95 12.31
C LEU A 96 -11.31 -15.65 12.22
N LEU A 97 -10.26 -14.93 11.84
CA LEU A 97 -8.94 -15.50 11.60
C LEU A 97 -7.88 -14.98 12.58
N GLY A 98 -8.18 -13.99 13.41
CA GLY A 98 -7.15 -13.31 14.20
C GLY A 98 -6.13 -12.56 13.32
N TYR A 99 -6.52 -12.12 12.12
CA TYR A 99 -5.65 -11.37 11.23
C TYR A 99 -5.25 -10.03 11.86
N ALA A 100 -3.96 -9.81 12.02
CA ALA A 100 -3.40 -8.60 12.60
C ALA A 100 -2.23 -8.11 11.75
N PRO A 101 -2.46 -7.22 10.77
CA PRO A 101 -1.40 -6.72 9.90
C PRO A 101 -0.33 -6.00 10.72
N ARG A 102 0.93 -6.37 10.51
CA ARG A 102 2.07 -5.86 11.29
C ARG A 102 2.58 -4.51 10.80
N TYR A 103 2.28 -4.18 9.55
CA TYR A 103 2.81 -2.99 8.89
C TYR A 103 1.68 -2.10 8.39
N THR A 104 1.93 -0.82 8.40
CA THR A 104 1.10 0.15 7.68
C THR A 104 1.47 0.15 6.19
N SER A 105 0.61 0.70 5.33
CA SER A 105 0.93 0.87 3.91
C SER A 105 2.20 1.69 3.70
N LEU A 106 2.43 2.72 4.51
CA LEU A 106 3.64 3.55 4.45
C LEU A 106 4.90 2.76 4.79
N GLN A 107 4.86 1.95 5.85
CA GLN A 107 6.01 1.11 6.22
C GLN A 107 6.36 0.10 5.12
N ALA A 108 5.36 -0.52 4.51
CA ALA A 108 5.57 -1.46 3.40
C ALA A 108 6.20 -0.77 2.18
N VAL A 109 5.74 0.44 1.84
CA VAL A 109 6.34 1.22 0.74
C VAL A 109 7.76 1.66 1.07
N GLN A 110 8.02 2.11 2.30
CA GLN A 110 9.36 2.51 2.73
C GLN A 110 10.36 1.35 2.65
N GLU A 111 9.95 0.16 3.06
CA GLU A 111 10.74 -1.06 2.95
C GLU A 111 11.04 -1.38 1.48
N ALA A 112 10.02 -1.34 0.61
CA ALA A 112 10.19 -1.58 -0.82
C ALA A 112 11.14 -0.56 -1.47
N VAL A 113 11.00 0.72 -1.18
CA VAL A 113 11.89 1.78 -1.69
C VAL A 113 13.32 1.58 -1.18
N THR A 114 13.49 1.21 0.08
CA THR A 114 14.81 0.92 0.67
C THR A 114 15.48 -0.24 -0.06
N TRP A 115 14.72 -1.31 -0.31
CA TRP A 115 15.20 -2.47 -1.06
C TRP A 115 15.60 -2.09 -2.51
N LEU A 116 14.75 -1.34 -3.22
CA LEU A 116 15.02 -0.88 -4.59
C LEU A 116 16.30 -0.03 -4.68
N ARG A 117 16.56 0.80 -3.66
CA ARG A 117 17.80 1.59 -3.56
C ARG A 117 19.02 0.70 -3.35
N GLN A 118 18.91 -0.31 -2.49
CA GLN A 118 20.00 -1.26 -2.22
C GLN A 118 20.32 -2.12 -3.44
N ASP A 119 19.30 -2.43 -4.26
CA ASP A 119 19.43 -3.19 -5.50
C ASP A 119 19.84 -2.33 -6.71
N GLY A 120 20.06 -1.02 -6.53
CA GLY A 120 20.49 -0.10 -7.57
C GLY A 120 19.44 0.22 -8.63
N GLN A 121 18.18 -0.10 -8.39
CA GLN A 121 17.07 0.17 -9.32
C GLN A 121 16.52 1.60 -9.19
N VAL A 122 16.81 2.28 -8.08
CA VAL A 122 16.42 3.67 -7.83
C VAL A 122 17.61 4.42 -7.27
N GLU A 123 17.95 5.55 -7.88
CA GLU A 123 19.03 6.40 -7.39
C GLU A 123 18.70 6.97 -6.00
N ALA A 124 19.72 7.05 -5.17
CA ALA A 124 19.65 7.80 -3.91
C ALA A 124 19.57 9.29 -4.26
N GLY A 125 18.37 9.87 -4.19
CA GLY A 125 18.15 11.30 -4.41
C GLY A 125 18.67 12.16 -3.25
#